data_3f2eefc4719e177bb5d237f8a3f32f81
#
_entry.id   3f2eefc4719e177bb5d237f8a3f32f81
#
_cell.length_a   1.000
_cell.length_b   1.000
_cell.length_c   1.000
_cell.angle_alpha   90.00
_cell.angle_beta   90.00
_cell.angle_gamma   90.00
#
_symmetry.space_group_name_H-M   'P 1'
#
loop_
_entity.id
_entity.type
_entity.pdbx_description
1 polymer ?
#
loop_
_entity_poly.entity_id
_entity_poly.type
_entity_poly.pdbx_seq_one_letter_code
_entity_poly.pdbx_strand_id
1 'polypeptide(L)'
;MTNFNFWRDFADCERDPMTVSAHKASYDGKVAYSRGETSDAEGADGQLMPSKSEELFYNGMTELKKVFDKYPQLSWHDAYVEEALLAIHYWQEIHKFNLKKIPDDFPLKSLYLANIERMPDIERLKKIESRTNF
;
A
#
# COMPACT_ATOMS: atom_id res chain seq x y z
N MET A 1 -11.48 -4.05 -30.58
CA MET A 1 -11.21 -4.03 -29.30
C MET A 1 -10.06 -3.32 -28.88
N THR A 2 -10.24 -2.55 -28.00
CA THR A 2 -9.36 -1.49 -27.99
C THR A 2 -8.50 -1.44 -26.82
N ASN A 3 -7.45 -2.14 -26.93
CA ASN A 3 -6.34 -1.99 -26.02
C ASN A 3 -5.74 -0.59 -26.10
N PHE A 4 -6.01 0.15 -27.18
CA PHE A 4 -5.47 1.49 -27.35
C PHE A 4 -5.92 2.43 -26.23
N ASN A 5 -7.20 2.43 -25.90
CA ASN A 5 -7.71 3.28 -24.81
C ASN A 5 -7.13 2.89 -23.46
N PHE A 6 -6.97 1.59 -23.21
CA PHE A 6 -6.33 1.12 -21.99
C PHE A 6 -4.90 1.63 -21.87
N TRP A 7 -4.10 1.50 -22.94
CA TRP A 7 -2.71 1.92 -22.89
C TRP A 7 -2.57 3.44 -22.75
N ARG A 8 -3.46 4.20 -23.38
CA ARG A 8 -3.46 5.65 -23.23
C ARG A 8 -3.78 6.06 -21.80
N ASP A 9 -4.80 5.44 -21.21
CA ASP A 9 -5.20 5.74 -19.83
C ASP A 9 -4.11 5.32 -18.85
N PHE A 10 -3.47 4.19 -19.12
CA PHE A 10 -2.34 3.73 -18.32
C PHE A 10 -1.18 4.72 -18.37
N ALA A 11 -0.84 5.21 -19.57
CA ALA A 11 0.23 6.18 -19.72
C ALA A 11 -0.11 7.50 -19.00
N ASP A 12 -1.36 7.94 -19.10
CA ASP A 12 -1.81 9.14 -18.39
C ASP A 12 -1.71 8.96 -16.88
N CYS A 13 -2.09 7.79 -16.39
CA CYS A 13 -1.97 7.45 -14.98
C CYS A 13 -0.52 7.51 -14.51
N GLU A 14 0.40 6.91 -15.28
CA GLU A 14 1.82 6.88 -14.90
C GLU A 14 2.44 8.26 -14.82
N ARG A 15 1.93 9.22 -15.59
CA ARG A 15 2.42 10.60 -15.56
C ARG A 15 1.71 11.49 -14.55
N ASP A 16 0.63 10.98 -13.95
CA ASP A 16 -0.16 11.76 -12.99
C ASP A 16 0.66 11.95 -11.71
N PRO A 17 0.83 13.20 -11.23
CA PRO A 17 1.53 13.43 -9.96
C PRO A 17 0.92 12.69 -8.78
N MET A 18 -0.39 12.45 -8.81
CA MET A 18 -1.06 11.66 -7.78
C MET A 18 -0.52 10.23 -7.74
N THR A 19 -0.32 9.62 -8.92
CA THR A 19 0.24 8.27 -9.02
C THR A 19 1.68 8.23 -8.54
N VAL A 20 2.48 9.22 -8.92
CA VAL A 20 3.87 9.33 -8.47
C VAL A 20 3.92 9.46 -6.95
N SER A 21 3.06 10.28 -6.37
CA SER A 21 2.97 10.46 -4.92
C SER A 21 2.60 9.16 -4.21
N ALA A 22 1.67 8.39 -4.79
CA ALA A 22 1.24 7.10 -4.24
C ALA A 22 2.39 6.10 -4.23
N HIS A 23 3.11 5.97 -5.33
CA HIS A 23 4.27 5.08 -5.42
C HIS A 23 5.36 5.49 -4.43
N LYS A 24 5.61 6.79 -4.32
CA LYS A 24 6.62 7.30 -3.39
C LYS A 24 6.26 6.98 -1.95
N ALA A 25 5.02 7.18 -1.54
CA ALA A 25 4.60 6.90 -0.17
C ALA A 25 4.74 5.41 0.15
N SER A 26 4.34 4.53 -0.77
CA SER A 26 4.49 3.09 -0.59
C SER A 26 5.96 2.69 -0.50
N TYR A 27 6.80 3.25 -1.35
CA TYR A 27 8.24 2.99 -1.32
C TYR A 27 8.86 3.46 -0.01
N ASP A 28 8.54 4.68 0.42
CA ASP A 28 9.06 5.23 1.66
C ASP A 28 8.61 4.39 2.87
N GLY A 29 7.39 3.84 2.81
CA GLY A 29 6.90 2.92 3.83
C GLY A 29 7.74 1.66 3.92
N LYS A 30 8.09 1.07 2.78
CA LYS A 30 8.96 -0.12 2.73
C LYS A 30 10.35 0.18 3.27
N VAL A 31 10.91 1.33 2.93
CA VAL A 31 12.22 1.74 3.44
C VAL A 31 12.18 1.89 4.95
N ALA A 32 11.16 2.55 5.49
CA ALA A 32 11.00 2.70 6.94
C ALA A 32 10.84 1.34 7.62
N TYR A 33 10.05 0.45 7.01
CA TYR A 33 9.86 -0.90 7.52
C TYR A 33 11.19 -1.67 7.59
N SER A 34 11.99 -1.59 6.53
CA SER A 34 13.27 -2.30 6.49
C SER A 34 14.30 -1.73 7.47
N ARG A 35 14.12 -0.46 7.88
CA ARG A 35 14.97 0.17 8.89
C ARG A 35 14.51 -0.10 10.31
N GLY A 36 13.43 -0.86 10.49
CA GLY A 36 12.89 -1.14 11.81
C GLY A 36 12.08 -0.01 12.41
N GLU A 37 11.66 0.97 11.61
CA GLU A 37 10.85 2.09 12.07
C GLU A 37 9.37 1.67 12.16
N THR A 38 9.10 0.61 12.92
CA THR A 38 7.81 -0.06 12.99
C THR A 38 7.16 0.01 14.36
N SER A 39 7.87 0.52 15.37
CA SER A 39 7.34 0.59 16.74
C SER A 39 6.64 1.92 16.97
N ASP A 40 5.45 1.84 17.59
CA ASP A 40 4.75 3.04 18.04
C ASP A 40 5.57 3.74 19.11
N ALA A 41 5.51 5.07 19.14
CA ALA A 41 6.22 5.88 20.10
C ALA A 41 5.24 6.61 21.00
N GLU A 42 5.64 6.85 22.25
CA GLU A 42 4.84 7.64 23.18
C GLU A 42 5.05 9.12 22.91
N GLY A 43 3.94 9.84 22.69
CA GLY A 43 3.98 11.28 22.49
C GLY A 43 4.10 12.03 23.80
N ALA A 44 4.28 13.37 23.71
CA ALA A 44 4.45 14.24 24.88
C ALA A 44 3.24 14.24 25.80
N ASP A 45 2.05 13.90 25.28
CA ASP A 45 0.80 13.84 26.03
C ASP A 45 0.52 12.45 26.58
N GLY A 46 1.44 11.51 26.45
CA GLY A 46 1.27 10.13 26.90
C GLY A 46 0.50 9.26 25.95
N GLN A 47 0.05 9.77 24.81
CA GLN A 47 -0.63 8.96 23.78
C GLN A 47 0.38 8.32 22.86
N LEU A 48 0.06 7.09 22.40
CA LEU A 48 0.91 6.41 21.43
C LEU A 48 0.72 7.03 20.05
N MET A 49 1.85 7.34 19.42
CA MET A 49 1.87 7.83 18.04
C MET A 49 2.24 6.68 17.11
N PRO A 50 1.58 6.56 15.94
CA PRO A 50 1.92 5.51 14.99
C PRO A 50 3.37 5.60 14.57
N SER A 51 3.96 4.45 14.27
CA SER A 51 5.31 4.39 13.73
C SER A 51 5.37 5.10 12.36
N LYS A 52 6.55 5.51 11.98
CA LYS A 52 6.76 6.16 10.68
C LYS A 52 6.33 5.26 9.53
N SER A 53 6.66 3.98 9.62
CA SER A 53 6.29 2.99 8.61
C SER A 53 4.77 2.88 8.48
N GLU A 54 4.06 2.83 9.61
CA GLU A 54 2.60 2.75 9.61
C GLU A 54 1.98 3.97 8.92
N GLU A 55 2.44 5.16 9.26
CA GLU A 55 1.93 6.39 8.66
C GLU A 55 2.16 6.43 7.16
N LEU A 56 3.36 6.04 6.72
CA LEU A 56 3.69 6.06 5.30
C LEU A 56 2.86 5.05 4.51
N PHE A 57 2.62 3.86 5.05
CA PHE A 57 1.76 2.88 4.37
C PHE A 57 0.31 3.34 4.34
N TYR A 58 -0.17 3.95 5.42
CA TYR A 58 -1.53 4.49 5.44
C TYR A 58 -1.69 5.60 4.39
N ASN A 59 -0.72 6.50 4.31
CA ASN A 59 -0.72 7.55 3.30
C ASN A 59 -0.66 6.96 1.89
N GLY A 60 0.15 5.91 1.71
CA GLY A 60 0.23 5.20 0.45
C GLY A 60 -1.10 4.60 0.04
N MET A 61 -1.81 3.98 0.98
CA MET A 61 -3.14 3.43 0.73
C MET A 61 -4.13 4.53 0.35
N THR A 62 -4.09 5.67 1.06
CA THR A 62 -4.97 6.80 0.78
C THR A 62 -4.73 7.34 -0.63
N GLU A 63 -3.47 7.52 -0.99
CA GLU A 63 -3.10 8.02 -2.32
C GLU A 63 -3.46 7.01 -3.42
N LEU A 64 -3.20 5.73 -3.18
CA LEU A 64 -3.57 4.68 -4.14
C LEU A 64 -5.07 4.62 -4.35
N LYS A 65 -5.86 4.81 -3.29
CA LYS A 65 -7.32 4.84 -3.42
C LYS A 65 -7.75 5.96 -4.37
N LYS A 66 -7.14 7.13 -4.25
CA LYS A 66 -7.42 8.26 -5.15
C LYS A 66 -7.08 7.90 -6.59
N VAL A 67 -5.97 7.19 -6.79
CA VAL A 67 -5.54 6.75 -8.13
C VAL A 67 -6.56 5.76 -8.71
N PHE A 68 -6.99 4.76 -7.93
CA PHE A 68 -8.00 3.80 -8.40
C PHE A 68 -9.34 4.47 -8.66
N ASP A 69 -9.71 5.47 -7.86
CA ASP A 69 -10.96 6.21 -8.07
C ASP A 69 -10.92 7.01 -9.36
N LYS A 70 -9.76 7.59 -9.68
CA LYS A 70 -9.58 8.38 -10.91
C LYS A 70 -9.42 7.48 -12.15
N TYR A 71 -8.79 6.33 -11.99
CA TYR A 71 -8.51 5.39 -13.07
C TYR A 71 -9.07 4.00 -12.70
N PRO A 72 -10.41 3.83 -12.72
CA PRO A 72 -11.02 2.57 -12.24
C PRO A 72 -10.53 1.32 -12.96
N GLN A 73 -10.10 1.44 -14.22
CA GLN A 73 -9.59 0.31 -14.98
C GLN A 73 -8.30 -0.28 -14.40
N LEU A 74 -7.62 0.44 -13.52
CA LEU A 74 -6.41 -0.08 -12.86
C LEU A 74 -6.73 -1.23 -11.91
N SER A 75 -7.99 -1.39 -11.49
CA SER A 75 -8.39 -2.54 -10.68
C SER A 75 -8.20 -3.86 -11.41
N TRP A 76 -8.00 -3.81 -12.73
CA TRP A 76 -7.69 -4.99 -13.56
C TRP A 76 -6.20 -5.10 -13.86
N HIS A 77 -5.39 -4.16 -13.38
CA HIS A 77 -3.95 -4.13 -13.65
C HIS A 77 -3.20 -4.76 -12.48
N ASP A 78 -2.65 -5.94 -12.69
CA ASP A 78 -2.06 -6.75 -11.61
C ASP A 78 -0.98 -6.01 -10.82
N ALA A 79 -0.10 -5.27 -11.49
CA ALA A 79 0.99 -4.58 -10.80
C ALA A 79 0.47 -3.55 -9.78
N TYR A 80 -0.57 -2.78 -10.15
CA TYR A 80 -1.17 -1.81 -9.24
C TYR A 80 -1.92 -2.48 -8.10
N VAL A 81 -2.65 -3.54 -8.42
CA VAL A 81 -3.38 -4.30 -7.40
C VAL A 81 -2.40 -4.93 -6.41
N GLU A 82 -1.32 -5.52 -6.90
CA GLU A 82 -0.32 -6.14 -6.04
C GLU A 82 0.38 -5.13 -5.14
N GLU A 83 0.71 -3.94 -5.67
CA GLU A 83 1.28 -2.86 -4.87
C GLU A 83 0.34 -2.46 -3.74
N ALA A 84 -0.95 -2.31 -4.06
CA ALA A 84 -1.96 -1.95 -3.07
C ALA A 84 -2.09 -3.03 -2.00
N LEU A 85 -2.15 -4.30 -2.40
CA LEU A 85 -2.27 -5.42 -1.46
C LEU A 85 -1.03 -5.55 -0.58
N LEU A 86 0.16 -5.29 -1.12
CA LEU A 86 1.39 -5.28 -0.33
C LEU A 86 1.36 -4.17 0.72
N ALA A 87 0.91 -2.97 0.34
CA ALA A 87 0.80 -1.86 1.29
C ALA A 87 -0.16 -2.22 2.44
N ILE A 88 -1.30 -2.82 2.11
CA ILE A 88 -2.26 -3.27 3.11
C ILE A 88 -1.63 -4.32 4.02
N HIS A 89 -0.92 -5.28 3.44
CA HIS A 89 -0.30 -6.36 4.18
C HIS A 89 0.73 -5.84 5.18
N TYR A 90 1.64 -4.98 4.74
CA TYR A 90 2.64 -4.39 5.63
C TYR A 90 1.97 -3.58 6.75
N TRP A 91 0.94 -2.81 6.41
CA TRP A 91 0.21 -2.02 7.39
C TRP A 91 -0.44 -2.91 8.47
N GLN A 92 -1.03 -4.03 8.05
CA GLN A 92 -1.61 -5.00 8.98
C GLN A 92 -0.54 -5.65 9.85
N GLU A 93 0.60 -6.00 9.27
CA GLU A 93 1.72 -6.61 10.02
C GLU A 93 2.26 -5.66 11.08
N ILE A 94 2.34 -4.35 10.78
CA ILE A 94 2.78 -3.35 11.74
C ILE A 94 1.82 -3.27 12.92
N HIS A 95 0.52 -3.36 12.66
CA HIS A 95 -0.48 -3.40 13.75
C HIS A 95 -0.27 -4.62 14.64
N LYS A 96 -0.06 -5.79 14.03
CA LYS A 96 0.20 -7.01 14.80
C LYS A 96 1.48 -6.89 15.62
N PHE A 97 2.51 -6.32 15.05
CA PHE A 97 3.78 -6.11 15.74
C PHE A 97 3.61 -5.24 16.98
N ASN A 98 2.79 -4.20 16.90
CA ASN A 98 2.54 -3.29 18.01
C ASN A 98 1.40 -3.75 18.93
N LEU A 99 0.89 -4.96 18.72
CA LEU A 99 -0.21 -5.55 19.51
C LEU A 99 -1.46 -4.67 19.50
N LYS A 100 -1.72 -4.04 18.34
CA LYS A 100 -2.89 -3.20 18.15
C LYS A 100 -3.94 -3.92 17.31
N LYS A 101 -5.20 -3.59 17.54
CA LYS A 101 -6.28 -4.08 16.70
C LYS A 101 -6.17 -3.44 15.32
N ILE A 102 -6.31 -4.27 14.29
CA ILE A 102 -6.38 -3.77 12.91
C ILE A 102 -7.74 -3.11 12.73
N PRO A 103 -7.79 -1.83 12.28
CA PRO A 103 -9.08 -1.19 12.04
C PRO A 103 -9.90 -1.92 11.00
N ASP A 104 -11.22 -1.97 11.23
CA ASP A 104 -12.13 -2.63 10.29
C ASP A 104 -12.27 -1.83 8.98
N ASP A 105 -12.02 -0.53 9.02
CA ASP A 105 -12.11 0.32 7.84
C ASP A 105 -10.75 0.94 7.55
N PHE A 106 -10.41 0.98 6.26
CA PHE A 106 -9.19 1.59 5.78
C PHE A 106 -9.37 1.95 4.29
N PRO A 107 -8.50 2.82 3.74
CA PRO A 107 -8.76 3.40 2.40
C PRO A 107 -8.96 2.40 1.26
N LEU A 108 -8.28 1.26 1.29
CA LEU A 108 -8.36 0.27 0.21
C LEU A 108 -9.18 -0.96 0.58
N LYS A 109 -10.09 -0.83 1.55
CA LYS A 109 -10.87 -1.96 2.04
C LYS A 109 -11.65 -2.68 0.93
N SER A 110 -12.27 -1.95 0.02
CA SER A 110 -13.03 -2.56 -1.07
C SER A 110 -12.15 -3.40 -1.98
N LEU A 111 -10.97 -2.88 -2.31
CA LEU A 111 -10.01 -3.61 -3.11
C LEU A 111 -9.51 -4.86 -2.38
N TYR A 112 -9.24 -4.72 -1.09
CA TYR A 112 -8.80 -5.84 -0.26
C TYR A 112 -9.83 -6.97 -0.25
N LEU A 113 -11.11 -6.63 -0.02
CA LEU A 113 -12.16 -7.64 0.03
C LEU A 113 -12.36 -8.33 -1.31
N ALA A 114 -12.19 -7.60 -2.41
CA ALA A 114 -12.31 -8.17 -3.75
C ALA A 114 -11.14 -9.10 -4.09
N ASN A 115 -10.01 -9.00 -3.38
CA ASN A 115 -8.81 -9.75 -3.70
C ASN A 115 -8.27 -10.57 -2.51
N ILE A 116 -9.11 -10.84 -1.53
CA ILE A 116 -8.66 -11.48 -0.30
C ILE A 116 -8.03 -12.85 -0.56
N GLU A 117 -8.47 -13.55 -1.59
CA GLU A 117 -7.94 -14.86 -1.94
C GLU A 117 -6.52 -14.79 -2.50
N ARG A 118 -6.07 -13.60 -2.89
CA ARG A 118 -4.72 -13.39 -3.42
C ARG A 118 -3.68 -13.13 -2.33
N MET A 119 -4.09 -13.03 -1.08
CA MET A 119 -3.15 -12.69 0.01
C MET A 119 -2.01 -13.69 0.19
N PRO A 120 -2.21 -15.01 0.00
CA PRO A 120 -1.08 -15.93 0.04
C PRO A 120 -0.02 -15.63 -1.03
N ASP A 121 -0.44 -15.17 -2.21
CA ASP A 121 0.50 -14.78 -3.28
C ASP A 121 1.29 -13.53 -2.88
N ILE A 122 0.67 -12.63 -2.15
CA ILE A 122 1.34 -11.43 -1.65
C ILE A 122 2.46 -11.79 -0.67
N GLU A 123 2.26 -12.80 0.17
CA GLU A 123 3.32 -13.30 1.06
C GLU A 123 4.52 -13.76 0.26
N ARG A 124 4.28 -14.49 -0.84
CA ARG A 124 5.35 -14.94 -1.73
C ARG A 124 6.09 -13.77 -2.37
N LEU A 125 5.35 -12.76 -2.84
CA LEU A 125 5.92 -11.56 -3.44
C LEU A 125 6.78 -10.80 -2.44
N LYS A 126 6.32 -10.72 -1.21
CA LYS A 126 7.08 -10.08 -0.13
C LYS A 126 8.43 -10.76 0.09
N LYS A 127 8.45 -12.09 0.08
CA LYS A 127 9.69 -12.85 0.23
C LYS A 127 10.65 -12.61 -0.92
N ILE A 128 10.15 -12.58 -2.15
CA ILE A 128 10.95 -12.30 -3.34
C ILE A 128 11.55 -10.91 -3.24
N GLU A 129 10.75 -9.94 -2.87
CA GLU A 129 11.17 -8.56 -2.72
C GLU A 129 12.29 -8.43 -1.68
N SER A 130 12.14 -9.10 -0.55
CA SER A 130 13.17 -9.10 0.50
C SER A 130 14.51 -9.64 0.01
N ARG A 131 14.46 -10.67 -0.84
CA ARG A 131 15.70 -11.29 -1.37
C ARG A 131 16.39 -10.41 -2.40
N THR A 132 15.62 -9.61 -3.15
CA THR A 132 16.19 -8.82 -4.24
C THR A 132 16.60 -7.42 -3.81
N ASN A 133 15.95 -6.86 -2.81
CA ASN A 133 16.14 -5.48 -2.43
C ASN A 133 16.93 -5.29 -1.14
N PHE A 134 17.14 -6.37 -0.42
CA PHE A 134 17.83 -6.34 0.86
C PHE A 134 18.79 -7.53 0.97
#